data_f914268fe1d751d02bcfbd9e0b625963
#
_entry.id   f914268fe1d751d02bcfbd9e0b625963
#
_cell.length_a   1.000
_cell.length_b   1.000
_cell.length_c   1.000
_cell.angle_alpha   90.00
_cell.angle_beta   90.00
_cell.angle_gamma   90.00
#
_symmetry.space_group_name_H-M   'P 1'
#
loop_
_entity.id
_entity.type
_entity.pdbx_description
1 polymer ?
#
loop_
_entity_poly.entity_id
_entity_poly.type
_entity_poly.pdbx_seq_one_letter_code
_entity_poly.pdbx_strand_id
1 'polypeptide(L)'
;MQPLRLLSVHAHPDDEASKGAATVAKYVAEGIDVMIATCTGGERGDVLNPKLKNEEVKEKLAEIRKQEMAKSIEILGAKHTWLGFIDSGYPEGDPKPALPEGCFAEISIEEAAKPLIKLIREFKPQVVITYDENGGYPHPDHIRTHEITMFAYEHSGRRNDFPELGEPWQIYKVYYQKGFNFSQMMAIDNAFKELEKTNPYAEWMVDMEDDSDLITTKIDCAKYFEKRDEALKAHATQVDPDGDWFALPTEIIKKIWPTEDYQLAISRVAVETPETDLFHGLR
;
A
#
# COMPACT_ATOMS: atom_id res chain seq x y z
N MET A 1 -16.32 -24.11 -2.52
CA MET A 1 -15.56 -22.99 -3.11
C MET A 1 -14.22 -22.90 -2.39
N GLN A 2 -13.15 -22.55 -3.09
CA GLN A 2 -11.87 -22.28 -2.42
C GLN A 2 -12.01 -21.00 -1.57
N PRO A 3 -11.31 -20.90 -0.42
CA PRO A 3 -11.33 -19.67 0.37
C PRO A 3 -10.74 -18.52 -0.44
N LEU A 4 -11.38 -17.37 -0.38
CA LEU A 4 -10.91 -16.14 -1.03
C LEU A 4 -9.71 -15.58 -0.27
N ARG A 5 -8.71 -15.12 -1.01
CA ARG A 5 -7.45 -14.59 -0.47
C ARG A 5 -7.04 -13.32 -1.20
N LEU A 6 -6.69 -12.31 -0.42
CA LEU A 6 -6.17 -11.03 -0.87
C LEU A 6 -4.70 -10.91 -0.45
N LEU A 7 -3.83 -10.55 -1.38
CA LEU A 7 -2.44 -10.18 -1.10
C LEU A 7 -2.25 -8.69 -1.40
N SER A 8 -1.77 -7.93 -0.41
CA SER A 8 -1.37 -6.53 -0.60
C SER A 8 0.15 -6.42 -0.49
N VAL A 9 0.80 -5.84 -1.49
CA VAL A 9 2.26 -5.77 -1.59
C VAL A 9 2.69 -4.31 -1.45
N HIS A 10 3.52 -4.04 -0.44
CA HIS A 10 3.96 -2.70 -0.07
C HIS A 10 5.48 -2.61 0.04
N ALA A 11 6.02 -1.43 -0.16
CA ALA A 11 7.45 -1.17 -0.10
C ALA A 11 7.97 -1.10 1.34
N HIS A 12 7.30 -0.34 2.20
CA HIS A 12 7.75 -0.02 3.55
C HIS A 12 6.68 -0.28 4.62
N PRO A 13 7.06 -0.42 5.91
CA PRO A 13 6.13 -0.32 7.02
C PRO A 13 5.46 1.06 7.04
N ASP A 14 4.17 1.14 7.18
CA ASP A 14 3.24 2.28 7.12
C ASP A 14 2.44 2.38 5.81
N ASP A 15 2.96 1.88 4.70
CA ASP A 15 2.26 1.88 3.43
C ASP A 15 0.93 1.12 3.51
N GLU A 16 0.90 -0.01 4.24
CA GLU A 16 -0.31 -0.81 4.42
C GLU A 16 -1.39 -0.05 5.21
N ALA A 17 -0.95 0.86 6.09
CA ALA A 17 -1.85 1.65 6.92
C ALA A 17 -2.33 2.93 6.20
N SER A 18 -1.47 3.54 5.40
CA SER A 18 -1.79 4.75 4.63
C SER A 18 -2.50 4.46 3.30
N LYS A 19 -2.40 3.21 2.81
CA LYS A 19 -2.85 2.81 1.48
C LYS A 19 -3.64 1.49 1.54
N GLY A 20 -4.96 1.58 1.75
CA GLY A 20 -5.87 0.43 1.67
C GLY A 20 -6.19 -0.27 2.99
N ALA A 21 -5.84 0.32 4.15
CA ALA A 21 -6.04 -0.30 5.46
C ALA A 21 -7.51 -0.59 5.80
N ALA A 22 -8.42 0.32 5.46
CA ALA A 22 -9.84 0.13 5.73
C ALA A 22 -10.43 -0.97 4.85
N THR A 23 -9.98 -1.10 3.61
CA THR A 23 -10.31 -2.22 2.71
C THR A 23 -9.80 -3.54 3.27
N VAL A 24 -8.56 -3.60 3.74
CA VAL A 24 -7.99 -4.77 4.42
C VAL A 24 -8.86 -5.16 5.62
N ALA A 25 -9.15 -4.22 6.51
CA ALA A 25 -9.97 -4.47 7.70
C ALA A 25 -11.38 -4.95 7.35
N LYS A 26 -11.98 -4.42 6.28
CA LYS A 26 -13.27 -4.86 5.75
C LYS A 26 -13.21 -6.33 5.31
N TYR A 27 -12.26 -6.69 4.45
CA TYR A 27 -12.18 -8.05 3.93
C TYR A 27 -11.81 -9.08 5.00
N VAL A 28 -10.98 -8.72 5.97
CA VAL A 28 -10.75 -9.57 7.16
C VAL A 28 -12.05 -9.79 7.92
N ALA A 29 -12.86 -8.74 8.14
CA ALA A 29 -14.14 -8.87 8.83
C ALA A 29 -15.18 -9.69 8.03
N GLU A 30 -15.06 -9.74 6.70
CA GLU A 30 -15.87 -10.60 5.82
C GLU A 30 -15.37 -12.06 5.78
N GLY A 31 -14.28 -12.39 6.49
CA GLY A 31 -13.73 -13.75 6.54
C GLY A 31 -12.80 -14.08 5.37
N ILE A 32 -12.36 -13.10 4.60
CA ILE A 32 -11.34 -13.26 3.56
C ILE A 32 -9.97 -13.36 4.22
N ASP A 33 -9.15 -14.30 3.74
CA ASP A 33 -7.77 -14.44 4.21
C ASP A 33 -6.90 -13.36 3.56
N VAL A 34 -6.42 -12.39 4.36
CA VAL A 34 -5.63 -11.26 3.87
C VAL A 34 -4.20 -11.38 4.32
N MET A 35 -3.26 -11.28 3.36
CA MET A 35 -1.82 -11.24 3.58
C MET A 35 -1.28 -9.88 3.14
N ILE A 36 -0.48 -9.25 3.97
CA ILE A 36 0.32 -8.07 3.64
C ILE A 36 1.77 -8.52 3.50
N ALA A 37 2.38 -8.21 2.37
CA ALA A 37 3.80 -8.43 2.10
C ALA A 37 4.51 -7.09 2.05
N THR A 38 5.53 -6.90 2.89
CA THR A 38 6.34 -5.67 2.94
C THR A 38 7.74 -5.97 2.43
N CYS A 39 8.21 -5.20 1.45
CA CYS A 39 9.47 -5.48 0.76
C CYS A 39 10.68 -5.20 1.63
N THR A 40 10.74 -4.04 2.31
CA THR A 40 11.88 -3.59 3.11
C THR A 40 11.47 -3.21 4.54
N GLY A 41 12.44 -3.00 5.41
CA GLY A 41 12.19 -2.54 6.78
C GLY A 41 12.03 -1.01 6.91
N GLY A 42 12.21 -0.25 5.83
CA GLY A 42 12.20 1.21 5.87
C GLY A 42 13.35 1.80 6.70
N GLU A 43 14.45 1.08 6.81
CA GLU A 43 15.56 1.39 7.72
C GLU A 43 16.40 2.62 7.29
N ARG A 44 16.24 3.09 6.05
CA ARG A 44 16.87 4.30 5.53
C ARG A 44 15.94 5.51 5.47
N GLY A 45 14.71 5.34 5.96
CA GLY A 45 13.77 6.44 6.11
C GLY A 45 14.14 7.39 7.25
N ASP A 46 13.46 8.52 7.30
CA ASP A 46 13.58 9.48 8.40
C ASP A 46 12.54 9.23 9.49
N VAL A 47 12.77 9.78 10.69
CA VAL A 47 11.75 9.91 11.72
C VAL A 47 10.90 11.14 11.38
N LEU A 48 9.68 10.92 10.89
CA LEU A 48 8.80 12.00 10.43
C LEU A 48 8.00 12.64 11.58
N ASN A 49 7.77 11.89 12.66
CA ASN A 49 7.12 12.43 13.84
C ASN A 49 8.10 13.33 14.63
N PRO A 50 7.88 14.66 14.69
CA PRO A 50 8.80 15.59 15.35
C PRO A 50 8.96 15.33 16.84
N LYS A 51 7.95 14.70 17.49
CA LYS A 51 7.98 14.35 18.93
C LYS A 51 8.93 13.19 19.23
N LEU A 52 9.25 12.37 18.23
CA LEU A 52 10.15 11.21 18.34
C LEU A 52 11.51 11.42 17.64
N LYS A 53 11.71 12.57 17.00
CA LYS A 53 12.92 12.89 16.23
C LYS A 53 14.13 13.14 17.14
N ASN A 54 14.87 12.07 17.46
CA ASN A 54 16.11 12.12 18.22
C ASN A 54 17.06 10.99 17.78
N GLU A 55 18.35 11.10 18.15
CA GLU A 55 19.39 10.17 17.71
C GLU A 55 19.13 8.73 18.18
N GLU A 56 18.63 8.52 19.39
CA GLU A 56 18.35 7.17 19.91
C GLU A 56 17.28 6.45 19.07
N VAL A 57 16.20 7.16 18.70
CA VAL A 57 15.15 6.61 17.84
C VAL A 57 15.70 6.33 16.45
N LYS A 58 16.53 7.23 15.91
CA LYS A 58 17.14 7.06 14.59
C LYS A 58 18.06 5.84 14.53
N GLU A 59 18.88 5.62 15.53
CA GLU A 59 19.76 4.44 15.61
C GLU A 59 19.00 3.12 15.67
N LYS A 60 17.79 3.12 16.27
CA LYS A 60 16.94 1.94 16.46
C LYS A 60 15.78 1.86 15.48
N LEU A 61 15.75 2.75 14.46
CA LEU A 61 14.59 2.93 13.59
C LEU A 61 14.09 1.63 12.97
N ALA A 62 15.00 0.81 12.45
CA ALA A 62 14.65 -0.47 11.83
C ALA A 62 13.95 -1.44 12.81
N GLU A 63 14.37 -1.48 14.07
CA GLU A 63 13.75 -2.31 15.10
C GLU A 63 12.39 -1.75 15.51
N ILE A 64 12.30 -0.44 15.71
CA ILE A 64 11.07 0.25 16.10
C ILE A 64 10.02 0.06 15.00
N ARG A 65 10.35 0.28 13.73
CA ARG A 65 9.40 0.11 12.61
C ARG A 65 8.88 -1.33 12.48
N LYS A 66 9.68 -2.34 12.83
CA LYS A 66 9.19 -3.73 12.90
C LYS A 66 8.14 -3.93 14.00
N GLN A 67 8.30 -3.28 15.15
CA GLN A 67 7.33 -3.34 16.26
C GLN A 67 6.07 -2.56 15.90
N GLU A 68 6.20 -1.40 15.28
CA GLU A 68 5.10 -0.59 14.76
C GLU A 68 4.28 -1.38 13.74
N MET A 69 4.94 -2.02 12.77
CA MET A 69 4.31 -2.90 11.80
C MET A 69 3.53 -4.05 12.44
N ALA A 70 4.14 -4.73 13.42
CA ALA A 70 3.48 -5.83 14.11
C ALA A 70 2.18 -5.37 14.81
N LYS A 71 2.19 -4.16 15.40
CA LYS A 71 1.02 -3.57 16.03
C LYS A 71 -0.05 -3.16 15.00
N SER A 72 0.34 -2.56 13.88
CA SER A 72 -0.57 -2.23 12.77
C SER A 72 -1.28 -3.49 12.26
N ILE A 73 -0.53 -4.56 12.02
CA ILE A 73 -1.08 -5.86 11.57
C ILE A 73 -2.06 -6.46 12.59
N GLU A 74 -1.77 -6.38 13.89
CA GLU A 74 -2.69 -6.82 14.94
C GLU A 74 -4.02 -6.05 14.88
N ILE A 75 -3.97 -4.73 14.71
CA ILE A 75 -5.15 -3.86 14.59
C ILE A 75 -5.97 -4.25 13.35
N LEU A 76 -5.33 -4.44 12.20
CA LEU A 76 -5.99 -4.80 10.94
C LEU A 76 -6.53 -6.23 10.97
N GLY A 77 -5.94 -7.12 11.76
CA GLY A 77 -6.28 -8.55 11.81
C GLY A 77 -5.82 -9.33 10.58
N ALA A 78 -4.89 -8.80 9.80
CA ALA A 78 -4.32 -9.44 8.63
C ALA A 78 -3.12 -10.33 9.00
N LYS A 79 -2.67 -11.16 8.05
CA LYS A 79 -1.35 -11.82 8.12
C LYS A 79 -0.28 -10.91 7.53
N HIS A 80 0.96 -11.11 7.94
CA HIS A 80 2.09 -10.34 7.44
C HIS A 80 3.30 -11.19 7.13
N THR A 81 4.08 -10.76 6.14
CA THR A 81 5.39 -11.32 5.83
C THR A 81 6.34 -10.25 5.31
N TRP A 82 7.62 -10.37 5.67
CA TRP A 82 8.71 -9.58 5.10
C TRP A 82 9.28 -10.29 3.88
N LEU A 83 9.51 -9.56 2.78
CA LEU A 83 10.25 -10.10 1.63
C LEU A 83 11.76 -10.04 1.83
N GLY A 84 12.24 -9.20 2.77
CA GLY A 84 13.61 -9.25 3.31
C GLY A 84 14.63 -8.45 2.52
N PHE A 85 14.21 -7.44 1.76
CA PHE A 85 15.13 -6.54 1.05
C PHE A 85 15.59 -5.39 1.94
N ILE A 86 16.69 -4.76 1.52
CA ILE A 86 17.25 -3.57 2.14
C ILE A 86 16.64 -2.34 1.49
N ASP A 87 16.13 -1.41 2.29
CA ASP A 87 15.57 -0.14 1.84
C ASP A 87 16.56 0.64 0.96
N SER A 88 16.08 1.21 -0.13
CA SER A 88 16.89 2.02 -1.06
C SER A 88 17.08 3.45 -0.57
N GLY A 89 16.21 3.93 0.32
CA GLY A 89 16.10 5.33 0.67
C GLY A 89 15.51 6.16 -0.47
N TYR A 90 15.23 7.43 -0.18
CA TYR A 90 14.77 8.38 -1.20
C TYR A 90 15.94 9.30 -1.59
N PRO A 91 16.46 9.19 -2.83
CA PRO A 91 17.60 10.03 -3.26
C PRO A 91 17.15 11.47 -3.48
N GLU A 92 17.69 12.39 -2.69
CA GLU A 92 17.47 13.82 -2.81
C GLU A 92 18.62 14.51 -3.54
N GLY A 93 18.32 15.60 -4.26
CA GLY A 93 19.31 16.42 -4.97
C GLY A 93 19.16 16.38 -6.49
N ASP A 94 19.89 17.27 -7.15
CA ASP A 94 19.98 17.38 -8.61
C ASP A 94 21.44 17.60 -9.01
N PRO A 95 22.10 16.62 -9.67
CA PRO A 95 21.56 15.29 -10.01
C PRO A 95 21.32 14.41 -8.76
N LYS A 96 20.34 13.50 -8.85
CA LYS A 96 20.11 12.52 -7.79
C LYS A 96 21.35 11.64 -7.58
N PRO A 97 21.76 11.35 -6.33
CA PRO A 97 22.88 10.45 -6.06
C PRO A 97 22.55 9.02 -6.50
N ALA A 98 23.60 8.20 -6.69
CA ALA A 98 23.42 6.77 -6.92
C ALA A 98 22.78 6.10 -5.70
N LEU A 99 21.95 5.08 -5.97
CA LEU A 99 21.37 4.27 -4.90
C LEU A 99 22.47 3.48 -4.17
N PRO A 100 22.23 3.14 -2.89
CA PRO A 100 23.16 2.32 -2.12
C PRO A 100 23.30 0.92 -2.70
N GLU A 101 24.52 0.41 -2.79
CA GLU A 101 24.79 -0.94 -3.29
C GLU A 101 24.00 -2.01 -2.51
N GLY A 102 23.38 -2.93 -3.25
CA GLY A 102 22.62 -4.06 -2.69
C GLY A 102 21.26 -3.69 -2.11
N CYS A 103 20.80 -2.45 -2.28
CA CYS A 103 19.44 -2.07 -1.90
C CYS A 103 18.38 -2.67 -2.85
N PHE A 104 17.13 -2.62 -2.45
CA PHE A 104 16.02 -3.27 -3.17
C PHE A 104 15.91 -2.84 -4.63
N ALA A 105 16.00 -1.56 -4.91
CA ALA A 105 15.88 -1.03 -6.26
C ALA A 105 17.08 -1.36 -7.17
N GLU A 106 18.25 -1.79 -6.62
CA GLU A 106 19.41 -2.21 -7.38
C GLU A 106 19.38 -3.69 -7.79
N ILE A 107 18.58 -4.53 -7.10
CA ILE A 107 18.46 -5.95 -7.41
C ILE A 107 17.69 -6.11 -8.73
N SER A 108 18.09 -7.04 -9.60
CA SER A 108 17.34 -7.32 -10.84
C SER A 108 15.89 -7.72 -10.53
N ILE A 109 14.97 -7.33 -11.40
CA ILE A 109 13.53 -7.62 -11.20
C ILE A 109 13.31 -9.12 -11.01
N GLU A 110 13.96 -9.96 -11.82
CA GLU A 110 13.84 -11.42 -11.73
C GLU A 110 14.24 -11.95 -10.35
N GLU A 111 15.40 -11.55 -9.84
CA GLU A 111 15.86 -11.98 -8.51
C GLU A 111 14.98 -11.43 -7.38
N ALA A 112 14.60 -10.15 -7.48
CA ALA A 112 13.75 -9.51 -6.49
C ALA A 112 12.31 -10.05 -6.49
N ALA A 113 11.82 -10.60 -7.61
CA ALA A 113 10.48 -11.18 -7.67
C ALA A 113 10.40 -12.61 -7.05
N LYS A 114 11.51 -13.33 -6.89
CA LYS A 114 11.48 -14.71 -6.41
C LYS A 114 10.81 -14.91 -5.05
N PRO A 115 11.09 -14.12 -4.01
CA PRO A 115 10.37 -14.24 -2.73
C PRO A 115 8.86 -14.03 -2.88
N LEU A 116 8.45 -13.07 -3.73
CA LEU A 116 7.04 -12.78 -3.98
C LEU A 116 6.37 -13.90 -4.78
N ILE A 117 7.02 -14.47 -5.81
CA ILE A 117 6.51 -15.64 -6.56
C ILE A 117 6.29 -16.83 -5.61
N LYS A 118 7.27 -17.09 -4.72
CA LYS A 118 7.15 -18.15 -3.71
C LYS A 118 5.94 -17.90 -2.81
N LEU A 119 5.81 -16.68 -2.27
CA LEU A 119 4.69 -16.31 -1.43
C LEU A 119 3.34 -16.49 -2.15
N ILE A 120 3.23 -16.04 -3.41
CA ILE A 120 2.01 -16.18 -4.22
C ILE A 120 1.65 -17.66 -4.40
N ARG A 121 2.63 -18.54 -4.67
CA ARG A 121 2.40 -19.98 -4.84
C ARG A 121 1.99 -20.67 -3.54
N GLU A 122 2.50 -20.23 -2.40
CA GLU A 122 2.16 -20.75 -1.07
C GLU A 122 0.81 -20.23 -0.58
N PHE A 123 0.60 -18.90 -0.65
CA PHE A 123 -0.60 -18.24 -0.14
C PHE A 123 -1.80 -18.38 -1.08
N LYS A 124 -1.57 -18.45 -2.40
CA LYS A 124 -2.57 -18.66 -3.45
C LYS A 124 -3.65 -17.55 -3.50
N PRO A 125 -3.27 -16.26 -3.61
CA PRO A 125 -4.24 -15.16 -3.67
C PRO A 125 -4.96 -15.13 -5.03
N GLN A 126 -6.25 -14.82 -5.02
CA GLN A 126 -7.00 -14.53 -6.24
C GLN A 126 -6.81 -13.09 -6.67
N VAL A 127 -6.66 -12.19 -5.71
CA VAL A 127 -6.54 -10.75 -5.91
C VAL A 127 -5.25 -10.25 -5.30
N VAL A 128 -4.55 -9.38 -6.03
CA VAL A 128 -3.34 -8.69 -5.57
C VAL A 128 -3.54 -7.18 -5.67
N ILE A 129 -3.13 -6.45 -4.64
CA ILE A 129 -3.04 -4.99 -4.62
C ILE A 129 -1.57 -4.59 -4.61
N THR A 130 -1.22 -3.57 -5.38
CA THR A 130 0.13 -2.97 -5.43
C THR A 130 0.04 -1.49 -5.84
N TYR A 131 1.16 -0.86 -6.12
CA TYR A 131 1.24 0.49 -6.70
C TYR A 131 1.10 0.45 -8.22
N ASP A 132 0.84 1.61 -8.83
CA ASP A 132 1.00 1.81 -10.27
C ASP A 132 2.49 1.88 -10.69
N GLU A 133 2.74 2.05 -11.98
CA GLU A 133 4.09 2.12 -12.55
C GLU A 133 4.94 3.28 -12.02
N ASN A 134 4.31 4.31 -11.48
CA ASN A 134 4.98 5.44 -10.84
C ASN A 134 5.18 5.27 -9.33
N GLY A 135 4.72 4.11 -8.78
CA GLY A 135 4.81 3.82 -7.35
C GLY A 135 3.83 4.59 -6.47
N GLY A 136 2.81 5.26 -7.06
CA GLY A 136 1.96 6.22 -6.37
C GLY A 136 2.67 7.56 -6.11
N TYR A 137 3.97 7.54 -5.86
CA TYR A 137 4.95 8.64 -5.94
C TYR A 137 6.32 8.02 -6.25
N PRO A 138 7.28 8.79 -6.85
CA PRO A 138 8.47 8.21 -7.49
C PRO A 138 9.57 7.80 -6.49
N HIS A 139 9.21 6.98 -5.50
CA HIS A 139 10.16 6.32 -4.62
C HIS A 139 10.74 5.09 -5.33
N PRO A 140 12.08 4.87 -5.35
CA PRO A 140 12.68 3.73 -6.02
C PRO A 140 12.08 2.38 -5.60
N ASP A 141 11.83 2.19 -4.30
CA ASP A 141 11.26 0.95 -3.77
C ASP A 141 9.78 0.75 -4.12
N HIS A 142 9.00 1.83 -4.26
CA HIS A 142 7.61 1.74 -4.70
C HIS A 142 7.53 1.30 -6.16
N ILE A 143 8.35 1.91 -7.02
CA ILE A 143 8.47 1.52 -8.43
C ILE A 143 8.93 0.06 -8.54
N ARG A 144 9.96 -0.33 -7.76
CA ARG A 144 10.44 -1.72 -7.74
C ARG A 144 9.38 -2.70 -7.22
N THR A 145 8.56 -2.31 -6.24
CA THR A 145 7.44 -3.13 -5.74
C THR A 145 6.39 -3.36 -6.82
N HIS A 146 6.06 -2.33 -7.61
CA HIS A 146 5.22 -2.49 -8.80
C HIS A 146 5.85 -3.49 -9.78
N GLU A 147 7.11 -3.28 -10.18
CA GLU A 147 7.80 -4.09 -11.17
C GLU A 147 7.85 -5.57 -10.78
N ILE A 148 8.22 -5.90 -9.53
CA ILE A 148 8.26 -7.30 -9.06
C ILE A 148 6.87 -7.90 -8.94
N THR A 149 5.84 -7.11 -8.63
CA THR A 149 4.47 -7.61 -8.54
C THR A 149 3.93 -7.95 -9.92
N MET A 150 4.19 -7.11 -10.93
CA MET A 150 3.79 -7.37 -12.31
C MET A 150 4.56 -8.56 -12.90
N PHE A 151 5.86 -8.66 -12.62
CA PHE A 151 6.66 -9.83 -12.99
C PHE A 151 6.13 -11.11 -12.33
N ALA A 152 5.84 -11.06 -11.03
CA ALA A 152 5.28 -12.21 -10.30
C ALA A 152 3.88 -12.60 -10.82
N TYR A 153 3.03 -11.63 -11.21
CA TYR A 153 1.75 -11.91 -11.85
C TYR A 153 1.91 -12.73 -13.14
N GLU A 154 2.90 -12.41 -13.97
CA GLU A 154 3.14 -13.11 -15.24
C GLU A 154 3.70 -14.51 -15.04
N HIS A 155 4.58 -14.69 -14.05
CA HIS A 155 5.41 -15.90 -13.91
C HIS A 155 4.88 -16.90 -12.87
N SER A 156 4.15 -16.47 -11.83
CA SER A 156 3.70 -17.36 -10.75
C SER A 156 2.76 -18.47 -11.23
N GLY A 157 1.99 -18.22 -12.30
CA GLY A 157 1.08 -19.21 -12.90
C GLY A 157 1.71 -20.14 -13.91
N ARG A 158 2.96 -19.93 -14.32
CA ARG A 158 3.64 -20.73 -15.36
C ARG A 158 4.42 -21.88 -14.71
N ARG A 159 4.12 -23.10 -15.11
CA ARG A 159 4.73 -24.32 -14.52
C ARG A 159 6.25 -24.39 -14.70
N ASN A 160 6.75 -23.90 -15.84
CA ASN A 160 8.17 -24.01 -16.18
C ASN A 160 9.01 -22.84 -15.65
N ASP A 161 8.37 -21.78 -15.15
CA ASP A 161 9.05 -20.62 -14.60
C ASP A 161 9.25 -20.84 -13.10
N PHE A 162 10.50 -20.77 -12.64
CA PHE A 162 10.87 -20.94 -11.23
C PHE A 162 10.27 -22.21 -10.57
N PRO A 163 10.48 -23.43 -11.14
CA PRO A 163 9.86 -24.67 -10.63
C PRO A 163 10.27 -24.99 -9.19
N GLU A 164 11.42 -24.48 -8.74
CA GLU A 164 11.93 -24.63 -7.37
C GLU A 164 11.15 -23.83 -6.33
N LEU A 165 10.34 -22.85 -6.74
CA LEU A 165 9.55 -21.99 -5.84
C LEU A 165 8.14 -22.53 -5.55
N GLY A 166 7.83 -23.77 -5.93
CA GLY A 166 6.58 -24.47 -5.60
C GLY A 166 5.60 -24.57 -6.78
N GLU A 167 4.42 -25.12 -6.50
CA GLU A 167 3.40 -25.38 -7.51
C GLU A 167 2.80 -24.08 -8.06
N PRO A 168 2.59 -23.96 -9.38
CA PRO A 168 2.09 -22.74 -10.02
C PRO A 168 0.75 -22.29 -9.44
N TRP A 169 0.60 -20.99 -9.32
CA TRP A 169 -0.66 -20.37 -8.95
C TRP A 169 -0.98 -19.15 -9.84
N GLN A 170 -2.20 -19.11 -10.39
CA GLN A 170 -2.67 -18.02 -11.23
C GLN A 170 -3.40 -16.97 -10.40
N ILE A 171 -2.89 -15.74 -10.39
CA ILE A 171 -3.60 -14.57 -9.89
C ILE A 171 -4.67 -14.20 -10.92
N TYR A 172 -5.88 -13.83 -10.44
CA TYR A 172 -6.99 -13.48 -11.32
C TYR A 172 -7.10 -11.98 -11.56
N LYS A 173 -6.85 -11.15 -10.53
CA LYS A 173 -6.98 -9.68 -10.64
C LYS A 173 -5.81 -8.99 -9.95
N VAL A 174 -5.35 -7.90 -10.56
CA VAL A 174 -4.38 -6.98 -9.98
C VAL A 174 -4.99 -5.59 -9.95
N TYR A 175 -4.89 -4.93 -8.80
CA TYR A 175 -5.35 -3.57 -8.59
C TYR A 175 -4.18 -2.67 -8.21
N TYR A 176 -4.18 -1.46 -8.75
CA TYR A 176 -3.36 -0.36 -8.28
C TYR A 176 -4.14 0.45 -7.25
N GLN A 177 -3.52 0.70 -6.12
CA GLN A 177 -4.11 1.55 -5.09
C GLN A 177 -4.06 3.01 -5.53
N LYS A 178 -5.19 3.73 -5.44
CA LYS A 178 -5.38 5.11 -5.88
C LYS A 178 -5.89 6.02 -4.76
N GLY A 179 -5.18 6.01 -3.62
CA GLY A 179 -5.41 7.00 -2.57
C GLY A 179 -4.91 8.38 -2.97
N PHE A 180 -5.49 9.43 -2.36
CA PHE A 180 -5.15 10.83 -2.67
C PHE A 180 -5.36 11.20 -4.15
N ASN A 181 -6.32 10.55 -4.84
CA ASN A 181 -6.68 10.93 -6.20
C ASN A 181 -7.28 12.35 -6.24
N PHE A 182 -7.28 12.95 -7.44
CA PHE A 182 -7.73 14.34 -7.63
C PHE A 182 -9.12 14.60 -7.03
N SER A 183 -10.10 13.76 -7.33
CA SER A 183 -11.48 13.92 -6.83
C SER A 183 -11.55 13.86 -5.30
N GLN A 184 -10.79 12.96 -4.67
CA GLN A 184 -10.70 12.85 -3.21
C GLN A 184 -10.07 14.10 -2.60
N MET A 185 -8.96 14.58 -3.17
CA MET A 185 -8.28 15.78 -2.68
C MET A 185 -9.14 17.02 -2.83
N MET A 186 -9.92 17.14 -3.90
CA MET A 186 -10.90 18.23 -4.06
C MET A 186 -12.01 18.16 -3.01
N ALA A 187 -12.50 16.98 -2.65
CA ALA A 187 -13.49 16.82 -1.58
C ALA A 187 -12.91 17.22 -0.20
N ILE A 188 -11.65 16.84 0.08
CA ILE A 188 -10.92 17.22 1.29
C ILE A 188 -10.72 18.75 1.34
N ASP A 189 -10.29 19.38 0.26
CA ASP A 189 -10.10 20.83 0.18
C ASP A 189 -11.39 21.61 0.43
N ASN A 190 -12.49 21.16 -0.16
CA ASN A 190 -13.80 21.74 0.08
C ASN A 190 -14.23 21.64 1.57
N ALA A 191 -13.94 20.49 2.22
CA ALA A 191 -14.25 20.33 3.64
C ALA A 191 -13.41 21.28 4.53
N PHE A 192 -12.14 21.51 4.21
CA PHE A 192 -11.33 22.52 4.90
C PHE A 192 -11.90 23.93 4.73
N LYS A 193 -12.33 24.29 3.50
CA LYS A 193 -12.98 25.60 3.24
C LYS A 193 -14.28 25.77 4.02
N GLU A 194 -15.12 24.74 4.07
CA GLU A 194 -16.38 24.77 4.84
C GLU A 194 -16.14 24.93 6.36
N LEU A 195 -15.04 24.40 6.86
CA LEU A 195 -14.62 24.52 8.26
C LEU A 195 -13.84 25.80 8.56
N GLU A 196 -13.60 26.65 7.57
CA GLU A 196 -12.74 27.84 7.67
C GLU A 196 -11.33 27.52 8.21
N LYS A 197 -10.78 26.34 7.82
CA LYS A 197 -9.44 25.87 8.18
C LYS A 197 -8.50 25.92 7.00
N THR A 198 -7.21 26.08 7.29
CA THR A 198 -6.14 25.94 6.28
C THR A 198 -6.01 24.49 5.89
N ASN A 199 -6.00 24.20 4.59
CA ASN A 199 -5.73 22.88 4.06
C ASN A 199 -4.21 22.62 4.05
N PRO A 200 -3.68 21.66 4.82
CA PRO A 200 -2.25 21.37 4.85
C PRO A 200 -1.74 20.74 3.55
N TYR A 201 -2.64 20.24 2.70
CA TYR A 201 -2.30 19.61 1.42
C TYR A 201 -2.37 20.56 0.22
N ALA A 202 -2.67 21.87 0.45
CA ALA A 202 -2.91 22.82 -0.63
C ALA A 202 -1.73 22.93 -1.62
N GLU A 203 -0.49 22.83 -1.13
CA GLU A 203 0.72 22.87 -1.98
C GLU A 203 0.80 21.65 -2.90
N TRP A 204 0.45 20.46 -2.42
CA TRP A 204 0.44 19.24 -3.23
C TRP A 204 -0.58 19.29 -4.36
N MET A 205 -1.65 20.06 -4.17
CA MET A 205 -2.76 20.12 -5.13
C MET A 205 -2.49 21.07 -6.29
N VAL A 206 -1.46 21.93 -6.22
CA VAL A 206 -1.18 22.97 -7.24
C VAL A 206 -0.95 22.38 -8.64
N ASP A 207 -0.14 21.30 -8.70
CA ASP A 207 0.24 20.64 -9.94
C ASP A 207 -0.39 19.24 -10.09
N MET A 208 -1.47 18.98 -9.34
CA MET A 208 -2.12 17.69 -9.35
C MET A 208 -2.93 17.48 -10.62
N GLU A 209 -2.62 16.45 -11.39
CA GLU A 209 -3.38 16.07 -12.58
C GLU A 209 -4.68 15.35 -12.18
N ASP A 210 -5.73 15.53 -12.97
CA ASP A 210 -7.00 14.81 -12.79
C ASP A 210 -6.86 13.37 -13.27
N ASP A 211 -6.75 12.44 -12.31
CA ASP A 211 -6.65 11.01 -12.54
C ASP A 211 -7.99 10.26 -12.27
N SER A 212 -9.09 11.00 -12.18
CA SER A 212 -10.41 10.44 -11.83
C SER A 212 -10.88 9.35 -12.79
N ASP A 213 -10.51 9.43 -14.06
CA ASP A 213 -10.84 8.45 -15.09
C ASP A 213 -10.12 7.10 -14.88
N LEU A 214 -9.05 7.08 -14.11
CA LEU A 214 -8.34 5.84 -13.76
C LEU A 214 -9.02 5.07 -12.63
N ILE A 215 -9.96 5.66 -11.91
CA ILE A 215 -10.65 5.03 -10.79
C ILE A 215 -11.74 4.11 -11.33
N THR A 216 -11.47 2.82 -11.31
CA THR A 216 -12.39 1.78 -11.80
C THR A 216 -13.14 1.07 -10.67
N THR A 217 -12.68 1.20 -9.43
CA THR A 217 -13.19 0.44 -8.30
C THR A 217 -13.20 1.29 -7.03
N LYS A 218 -14.34 1.37 -6.37
CA LYS A 218 -14.52 2.11 -5.11
C LYS A 218 -15.07 1.18 -4.04
N ILE A 219 -14.27 0.93 -3.01
CA ILE A 219 -14.63 0.04 -1.91
C ILE A 219 -15.19 0.87 -0.75
N ASP A 220 -16.48 0.78 -0.52
CA ASP A 220 -17.10 1.38 0.68
C ASP A 220 -16.56 0.68 1.93
N CYS A 221 -15.75 1.40 2.68
CA CYS A 221 -15.07 0.92 3.88
C CYS A 221 -15.09 1.93 5.04
N ALA A 222 -15.95 2.96 4.97
CA ALA A 222 -16.07 4.00 5.99
C ALA A 222 -16.24 3.43 7.42
N LYS A 223 -16.91 2.29 7.56
CA LYS A 223 -17.09 1.59 8.85
C LYS A 223 -15.77 1.18 9.51
N TYR A 224 -14.69 1.11 8.73
CA TYR A 224 -13.38 0.62 9.18
C TYR A 224 -12.33 1.75 9.27
N PHE A 225 -12.73 3.00 9.10
CA PHE A 225 -11.80 4.14 9.13
C PHE A 225 -11.14 4.33 10.50
N GLU A 226 -11.81 4.02 11.61
CA GLU A 226 -11.18 4.02 12.93
C GLU A 226 -10.02 3.01 13.00
N LYS A 227 -10.22 1.80 12.45
CA LYS A 227 -9.14 0.79 12.40
C LYS A 227 -7.97 1.25 11.53
N ARG A 228 -8.26 1.87 10.38
CA ARG A 228 -7.24 2.49 9.53
C ARG A 228 -6.45 3.53 10.31
N ASP A 229 -7.14 4.44 10.99
CA ASP A 229 -6.51 5.52 11.73
C ASP A 229 -5.68 4.99 12.91
N GLU A 230 -6.15 3.94 13.60
CA GLU A 230 -5.41 3.26 14.67
C GLU A 230 -4.16 2.55 14.12
N ALA A 231 -4.27 1.85 12.99
CA ALA A 231 -3.14 1.21 12.32
C ALA A 231 -2.09 2.24 11.89
N LEU A 232 -2.53 3.37 11.32
CA LEU A 232 -1.64 4.45 10.92
C LEU A 232 -0.92 5.07 12.14
N LYS A 233 -1.63 5.31 13.25
CA LYS A 233 -1.05 5.80 14.50
C LYS A 233 -0.09 4.81 15.16
N ALA A 234 -0.19 3.52 14.84
CA ALA A 234 0.76 2.52 15.32
C ALA A 234 2.17 2.74 14.74
N HIS A 235 2.30 3.37 13.56
CA HIS A 235 3.55 3.80 12.96
C HIS A 235 4.01 5.15 13.52
N ALA A 236 4.22 5.19 14.84
CA ALA A 236 4.46 6.42 15.60
C ALA A 236 5.71 7.18 15.14
N THR A 237 6.73 6.50 14.60
CA THR A 237 7.93 7.17 14.05
C THR A 237 7.65 7.91 12.75
N GLN A 238 6.61 7.49 11.99
CA GLN A 238 6.27 8.01 10.68
C GLN A 238 5.08 8.98 10.71
N VAL A 239 4.24 8.90 11.73
CA VAL A 239 3.00 9.66 11.79
C VAL A 239 2.87 10.37 13.13
N ASP A 240 2.71 11.69 13.10
CA ASP A 240 2.29 12.46 14.27
C ASP A 240 0.75 12.35 14.41
N PRO A 241 0.22 11.82 15.54
CA PRO A 241 -1.21 11.72 15.75
C PRO A 241 -1.93 13.08 15.84
N ASP A 242 -1.18 14.17 16.03
CA ASP A 242 -1.69 15.54 16.01
C ASP A 242 -1.32 16.28 14.71
N GLY A 243 -0.76 15.58 13.74
CA GLY A 243 -0.30 16.12 12.45
C GLY A 243 -1.36 16.11 11.36
N ASP A 244 -0.93 16.43 10.14
CA ASP A 244 -1.78 16.69 8.98
C ASP A 244 -2.67 15.52 8.58
N TRP A 245 -2.21 14.27 8.77
CA TRP A 245 -3.02 13.06 8.52
C TRP A 245 -4.37 13.06 9.23
N PHE A 246 -4.46 13.71 10.38
CA PHE A 246 -5.64 13.76 11.23
C PHE A 246 -6.22 15.18 11.34
N ALA A 247 -5.84 16.11 10.43
CA ALA A 247 -6.32 17.49 10.42
C ALA A 247 -7.83 17.60 10.21
N LEU A 248 -8.44 16.65 9.47
CA LEU A 248 -9.88 16.47 9.42
C LEU A 248 -10.32 15.32 10.33
N PRO A 249 -11.37 15.51 11.14
CA PRO A 249 -11.98 14.43 11.91
C PRO A 249 -12.43 13.27 11.02
N THR A 250 -12.22 12.03 11.49
CA THR A 250 -12.61 10.80 10.78
C THR A 250 -14.07 10.81 10.35
N GLU A 251 -14.97 11.34 11.18
CA GLU A 251 -16.40 11.46 10.87
C GLU A 251 -16.71 12.40 9.68
N ILE A 252 -15.84 13.37 9.42
CA ILE A 252 -15.95 14.22 8.22
C ILE A 252 -15.49 13.44 7.01
N ILE A 253 -14.32 12.79 7.10
CA ILE A 253 -13.79 11.96 6.00
C ILE A 253 -14.79 10.88 5.59
N LYS A 254 -15.43 10.18 6.53
CA LYS A 254 -16.49 9.20 6.25
C LYS A 254 -17.65 9.76 5.44
N LYS A 255 -17.98 11.02 5.61
CA LYS A 255 -19.10 11.68 4.90
C LYS A 255 -18.70 12.12 3.51
N ILE A 256 -17.52 12.70 3.36
CA ILE A 256 -17.07 13.28 2.08
C ILE A 256 -16.47 12.25 1.16
N TRP A 257 -15.80 11.21 1.73
CA TRP A 257 -15.14 10.16 0.95
C TRP A 257 -15.17 8.81 1.69
N PRO A 258 -16.26 8.03 1.60
CA PRO A 258 -16.46 6.80 2.37
C PRO A 258 -15.69 5.59 1.81
N THR A 259 -14.95 5.78 0.72
CA THR A 259 -14.30 4.69 -0.04
C THR A 259 -12.78 4.76 0.01
N GLU A 260 -12.15 3.61 -0.19
CA GLU A 260 -10.80 3.51 -0.72
C GLU A 260 -10.88 3.12 -2.18
N ASP A 261 -10.08 3.79 -3.01
CA ASP A 261 -10.23 3.77 -4.46
C ASP A 261 -9.08 3.01 -5.12
N TYR A 262 -9.42 2.32 -6.20
CA TYR A 262 -8.50 1.46 -6.93
C TYR A 262 -8.68 1.58 -8.44
N GLN A 263 -7.59 1.30 -9.16
CA GLN A 263 -7.59 1.05 -10.59
C GLN A 263 -7.45 -0.46 -10.83
N LEU A 264 -8.39 -1.06 -11.53
CA LEU A 264 -8.24 -2.43 -12.02
C LEU A 264 -7.18 -2.42 -13.13
N ALA A 265 -5.97 -2.86 -12.81
CA ALA A 265 -4.88 -2.93 -13.76
C ALA A 265 -5.03 -4.12 -14.71
N ILE A 266 -5.35 -5.29 -14.17
CA ILE A 266 -5.52 -6.53 -14.94
C ILE A 266 -6.65 -7.37 -14.35
N SER A 267 -7.46 -7.98 -15.24
CA SER A 267 -8.43 -9.00 -14.87
C SER A 267 -8.41 -10.17 -15.87
N ARG A 268 -8.43 -11.39 -15.34
CA ARG A 268 -8.62 -12.65 -16.10
C ARG A 268 -10.07 -13.15 -16.06
N VAL A 269 -10.93 -12.44 -15.36
CA VAL A 269 -12.38 -12.69 -15.32
C VAL A 269 -13.12 -11.52 -15.94
N ALA A 270 -14.27 -11.78 -16.52
CA ALA A 270 -15.13 -10.70 -17.03
C ALA A 270 -15.64 -9.86 -15.85
N VAL A 271 -15.46 -8.55 -15.95
CA VAL A 271 -15.93 -7.58 -14.96
C VAL A 271 -16.54 -6.38 -15.66
N GLU A 272 -17.48 -5.75 -14.99
CA GLU A 272 -18.05 -4.47 -15.41
C GLU A 272 -17.56 -3.39 -14.42
N THR A 273 -17.09 -2.28 -14.94
CA THR A 273 -16.67 -1.12 -14.13
C THR A 273 -17.75 -0.03 -14.16
N PRO A 274 -17.92 0.76 -13.08
CA PRO A 274 -17.16 0.70 -11.85
C PRO A 274 -17.50 -0.50 -10.96
N GLU A 275 -16.49 -1.06 -10.29
CA GLU A 275 -16.65 -2.14 -9.29
C GLU A 275 -16.81 -1.57 -7.88
N THR A 276 -17.48 -2.33 -7.02
CA THR A 276 -17.61 -2.05 -5.57
C THR A 276 -17.06 -3.17 -4.69
N ASP A 277 -16.41 -4.15 -5.31
CA ASP A 277 -15.82 -5.32 -4.66
C ASP A 277 -14.62 -5.82 -5.47
N LEU A 278 -13.44 -5.93 -4.85
CA LEU A 278 -12.22 -6.45 -5.50
C LEU A 278 -12.39 -7.91 -5.96
N PHE A 279 -13.32 -8.67 -5.35
CA PHE A 279 -13.64 -10.04 -5.72
C PHE A 279 -14.82 -10.16 -6.70
N HIS A 280 -15.30 -9.07 -7.28
CA HIS A 280 -16.34 -9.11 -8.30
C HIS A 280 -15.95 -10.08 -9.43
N GLY A 281 -16.85 -11.00 -9.78
CA GLY A 281 -16.61 -12.08 -10.74
C GLY A 281 -15.85 -13.29 -10.19
N LEU A 282 -15.49 -13.30 -8.91
CA LEU A 282 -14.80 -14.39 -8.21
C LEU A 282 -15.65 -15.00 -7.07
N ARG A 283 -16.69 -14.30 -6.66
CA ARG A 283 -17.67 -14.74 -5.66
C ARG A 283 -19.11 -14.44 -6.07
#